data_c23d72f727596a22db01cb1e7eb61547
#
_entry.id   c23d72f727596a22db01cb1e7eb61547
#
_cell.length_a   1.000
_cell.length_b   1.000
_cell.length_c   1.000
_cell.angle_alpha   90.00
_cell.angle_beta   90.00
_cell.angle_gamma   90.00
#
_symmetry.space_group_name_H-M   'P 1'
#
loop_
_entity.id
_entity.type
_entity.pdbx_description
1 polymer ?
#
loop_
_entity_poly.entity_id
_entity_poly.type
_entity_poly.pdbx_seq_one_letter_code
_entity_poly.pdbx_strand_id
1 'polypeptide(L)'
;MKKLWIVFGLTAVLLMAAGCSKDNGNKDGGGQEENISLDDVKVDVGEYKGMEVEIVKIPDVTDEDVQIQMDSMLTSAAAETINANRVVGEGDLISLDYQLREGDQPVGEVETNYYVTVGSGVFFDGAEEALIGKSGGDTAEIPVTLPENYPDASVAGKSVVLKVTVNGVVESGQAELTDEYVASISDCATVEEYKKELKDQMQETVEYQRHMAKKEAVWNKLLEQTKIEGLPEAAVEKKVEQYQAYDKEGADLESMSLEDYVKAYFDMSIEDYEKQIKDIAMEDIKTELIVKTIAQKEGFADDEISDEEFLSYAAEQGYDDVETFKKEVDTEELKESILLEKVTELLVSSAKVSEVEN
;
A
#
# COMPACT_ATOMS: atom_id res chain seq x y z
N MET A 1 -16.53 10.62 -13.85
CA MET A 1 -17.18 10.66 -12.54
C MET A 1 -16.33 9.80 -11.61
N LYS A 2 -15.44 10.43 -10.83
CA LYS A 2 -14.59 9.72 -9.87
C LYS A 2 -15.46 9.42 -8.65
N LYS A 3 -15.98 8.20 -8.55
CA LYS A 3 -16.64 7.72 -7.33
C LYS A 3 -15.54 7.47 -6.29
N LEU A 4 -15.71 8.15 -5.18
CA LEU A 4 -14.86 8.22 -4.01
C LEU A 4 -14.68 6.83 -3.39
N TRP A 5 -13.44 6.41 -3.28
CA TRP A 5 -13.00 5.21 -2.54
C TRP A 5 -12.85 5.60 -1.06
N ILE A 6 -13.95 5.80 -0.32
CA ILE A 6 -13.88 6.34 1.05
C ILE A 6 -14.28 5.33 2.13
N VAL A 7 -14.93 4.21 1.79
CA VAL A 7 -15.54 3.36 2.83
C VAL A 7 -14.60 2.39 3.54
N PHE A 8 -13.36 2.19 3.09
CA PHE A 8 -12.46 1.17 3.66
C PHE A 8 -11.14 1.70 4.27
N GLY A 9 -11.00 3.03 4.44
CA GLY A 9 -9.90 3.59 5.22
C GLY A 9 -10.10 3.58 6.74
N LEU A 10 -11.29 3.22 7.20
CA LEU A 10 -11.71 3.40 8.60
C LEU A 10 -11.11 2.40 9.61
N THR A 11 -10.54 1.28 9.17
CA THR A 11 -9.93 0.31 10.08
C THR A 11 -8.45 0.53 10.37
N ALA A 12 -7.79 1.45 9.67
CA ALA A 12 -6.35 1.69 9.84
C ALA A 12 -5.98 2.90 10.71
N VAL A 13 -6.94 3.77 11.05
CA VAL A 13 -6.66 5.03 11.78
C VAL A 13 -6.80 4.89 13.31
N LEU A 14 -7.45 3.85 13.80
CA LEU A 14 -7.83 3.75 15.22
C LEU A 14 -6.76 3.20 16.19
N LEU A 15 -5.58 2.75 15.71
CA LEU A 15 -4.63 2.05 16.60
C LEU A 15 -3.18 2.56 16.58
N MET A 16 -2.90 3.80 16.14
CA MET A 16 -1.56 4.39 16.25
C MET A 16 -1.39 5.41 17.39
N ALA A 17 -2.29 5.50 18.33
CA ALA A 17 -2.16 6.40 19.48
C ALA A 17 -1.43 5.82 20.71
N ALA A 18 -0.82 4.64 20.61
CA ALA A 18 0.00 4.08 21.69
C ALA A 18 1.50 4.26 21.43
N GLY A 19 1.94 5.50 21.25
CA GLY A 19 3.37 5.90 21.15
C GLY A 19 3.74 6.88 22.24
N CYS A 20 4.06 6.36 23.42
CA CYS A 20 4.89 6.94 24.48
C CYS A 20 5.13 8.46 24.49
N SER A 21 4.42 9.19 25.34
CA SER A 21 5.07 10.28 26.05
C SER A 21 4.63 10.28 27.51
N LYS A 22 5.46 9.63 28.36
CA LYS A 22 5.54 10.02 29.75
C LYS A 22 6.28 11.34 29.78
N ASP A 23 5.57 12.44 29.86
CA ASP A 23 6.12 13.62 30.46
C ASP A 23 5.14 14.22 31.47
N ASN A 24 5.68 14.44 32.66
CA ASN A 24 5.02 14.98 33.81
C ASN A 24 4.88 16.50 33.67
N GLY A 25 3.69 17.00 33.83
CA GLY A 25 3.58 18.35 34.41
C GLY A 25 2.79 19.36 33.61
N ASN A 26 1.68 19.61 34.10
CA ASN A 26 0.90 20.84 34.21
C ASN A 26 -0.52 20.72 33.64
N LYS A 27 -1.42 20.35 34.55
CA LYS A 27 -2.84 20.60 34.39
C LYS A 27 -3.08 22.09 34.64
N ASP A 28 -3.38 22.84 33.61
CA ASP A 28 -4.25 24.01 33.68
C ASP A 28 -4.69 24.39 32.26
N GLY A 29 -5.91 24.06 31.95
CA GLY A 29 -6.63 24.40 30.70
C GLY A 29 -7.97 23.67 30.71
N GLY A 30 -8.80 23.92 31.71
CA GLY A 30 -10.18 23.40 31.78
C GLY A 30 -11.04 24.03 30.69
N GLY A 31 -11.00 23.50 29.49
CA GLY A 31 -12.12 23.57 28.56
C GLY A 31 -13.12 22.49 29.00
N GLN A 32 -14.33 22.87 29.36
CA GLN A 32 -15.42 21.92 29.49
C GLN A 32 -15.61 21.28 28.11
N GLU A 33 -15.28 20.01 27.98
CA GLU A 33 -15.74 19.22 26.84
C GLU A 33 -17.27 19.23 26.88
N GLU A 34 -17.91 20.04 26.05
CA GLU A 34 -19.33 19.94 25.84
C GLU A 34 -19.62 18.56 25.28
N ASN A 35 -20.19 17.71 26.12
CA ASN A 35 -20.62 16.38 25.74
C ASN A 35 -21.85 16.53 24.84
N ILE A 36 -21.64 16.55 23.51
CA ILE A 36 -22.72 16.69 22.54
C ILE A 36 -23.43 15.34 22.50
N SER A 37 -24.62 15.30 23.15
CA SER A 37 -25.44 14.08 23.17
C SER A 37 -26.03 13.82 21.78
N LEU A 38 -25.92 12.58 21.31
CA LEU A 38 -26.60 12.07 20.13
C LEU A 38 -27.88 11.28 20.47
N ASP A 39 -28.29 11.26 21.75
CA ASP A 39 -29.41 10.43 22.23
C ASP A 39 -30.77 10.85 21.64
N ASP A 40 -30.91 12.10 21.25
CA ASP A 40 -32.14 12.64 20.64
C ASP A 40 -32.18 12.51 19.11
N VAL A 41 -31.10 11.97 18.50
CA VAL A 41 -31.01 11.77 17.06
C VAL A 41 -31.84 10.55 16.65
N LYS A 42 -32.78 10.79 15.72
CA LYS A 42 -33.61 9.70 15.21
C LYS A 42 -32.98 9.09 14.00
N VAL A 43 -32.79 7.75 14.05
CA VAL A 43 -32.19 6.96 12.98
C VAL A 43 -33.20 5.93 12.47
N ASP A 44 -33.58 6.06 11.20
CA ASP A 44 -34.39 5.07 10.50
C ASP A 44 -33.54 4.33 9.48
N VAL A 45 -33.07 3.14 9.83
CA VAL A 45 -32.22 2.28 8.98
C VAL A 45 -33.01 1.52 7.91
N GLY A 46 -34.34 1.57 7.94
CA GLY A 46 -35.20 0.81 7.03
C GLY A 46 -35.07 -0.70 7.20
N GLU A 47 -35.31 -1.46 6.12
CA GLU A 47 -35.06 -2.91 6.07
C GLU A 47 -33.58 -3.14 5.78
N TYR A 48 -32.83 -3.59 6.77
CA TYR A 48 -31.40 -3.86 6.67
C TYR A 48 -31.05 -5.35 6.51
N LYS A 49 -31.98 -6.27 6.83
CA LYS A 49 -31.79 -7.71 6.56
C LYS A 49 -32.35 -8.08 5.19
N GLY A 50 -31.64 -8.93 4.47
CA GLY A 50 -32.08 -9.41 3.17
C GLY A 50 -32.06 -8.34 2.06
N MET A 51 -31.24 -7.30 2.20
CA MET A 51 -31.05 -6.27 1.17
C MET A 51 -30.59 -6.91 -0.14
N GLU A 52 -31.18 -6.47 -1.25
CA GLU A 52 -30.75 -6.89 -2.59
C GLU A 52 -29.65 -5.93 -3.06
N VAL A 53 -28.47 -6.44 -3.30
CA VAL A 53 -27.29 -5.67 -3.76
C VAL A 53 -26.69 -6.30 -5.00
N GLU A 54 -26.05 -5.45 -5.81
CA GLU A 54 -25.35 -5.86 -7.02
C GLU A 54 -23.86 -5.65 -6.83
N ILE A 55 -23.05 -6.64 -7.21
CA ILE A 55 -21.59 -6.53 -7.25
C ILE A 55 -21.10 -6.86 -8.66
N VAL A 56 -19.96 -6.31 -9.05
CA VAL A 56 -19.28 -6.73 -10.27
C VAL A 56 -18.78 -8.15 -10.10
N LYS A 57 -19.04 -9.00 -11.09
CA LYS A 57 -18.58 -10.37 -11.06
C LYS A 57 -17.06 -10.46 -11.03
N ILE A 58 -16.54 -11.14 -10.05
CA ILE A 58 -15.12 -11.47 -9.93
C ILE A 58 -15.00 -12.96 -10.27
N PRO A 59 -14.33 -13.32 -11.40
CA PRO A 59 -14.23 -14.72 -11.84
C PRO A 59 -13.40 -15.57 -10.89
N ASP A 60 -13.64 -16.89 -10.91
CA ASP A 60 -12.80 -17.84 -10.23
C ASP A 60 -11.42 -17.96 -10.90
N VAL A 61 -10.42 -18.37 -10.13
CA VAL A 61 -9.07 -18.59 -10.63
C VAL A 61 -9.03 -19.80 -11.56
N THR A 62 -8.51 -19.58 -12.77
CA THR A 62 -8.31 -20.63 -13.77
C THR A 62 -6.90 -21.22 -13.70
N ASP A 63 -6.68 -22.37 -14.34
CA ASP A 63 -5.34 -22.95 -14.46
C ASP A 63 -4.42 -22.07 -15.32
N GLU A 64 -4.98 -21.27 -16.23
CA GLU A 64 -4.26 -20.30 -17.03
C GLU A 64 -3.72 -19.14 -16.17
N ASP A 65 -4.52 -18.64 -15.22
CA ASP A 65 -4.09 -17.60 -14.28
C ASP A 65 -2.93 -18.11 -13.42
N VAL A 66 -3.00 -19.35 -12.93
CA VAL A 66 -1.90 -19.99 -12.20
C VAL A 66 -0.64 -20.09 -13.05
N GLN A 67 -0.79 -20.48 -14.33
CA GLN A 67 0.35 -20.58 -15.23
C GLN A 67 1.00 -19.21 -15.49
N ILE A 68 0.20 -18.18 -15.69
CA ILE A 68 0.68 -16.79 -15.87
C ILE A 68 1.48 -16.33 -14.63
N GLN A 69 0.95 -16.61 -13.44
CA GLN A 69 1.63 -16.25 -12.20
C GLN A 69 2.97 -16.98 -12.03
N MET A 70 3.01 -18.25 -12.38
CA MET A 70 4.23 -19.06 -12.35
C MET A 70 5.27 -18.58 -13.37
N ASP A 71 4.84 -18.26 -14.60
CA ASP A 71 5.73 -17.74 -15.64
C ASP A 71 6.31 -16.37 -15.24
N SER A 72 5.51 -15.53 -14.62
CA SER A 72 5.95 -14.24 -14.05
C SER A 72 7.00 -14.43 -12.95
N MET A 73 6.77 -15.40 -12.05
CA MET A 73 7.71 -15.74 -10.98
C MET A 73 9.04 -16.26 -11.55
N LEU A 74 8.99 -17.17 -12.54
CA LEU A 74 10.19 -17.68 -13.20
C LEU A 74 10.97 -16.59 -13.93
N THR A 75 10.28 -15.64 -14.55
CA THR A 75 10.90 -14.48 -15.20
C THR A 75 11.61 -13.60 -14.17
N SER A 76 11.00 -13.38 -13.02
CA SER A 76 11.59 -12.58 -11.93
C SER A 76 12.73 -13.30 -11.20
N ALA A 77 12.68 -14.64 -11.15
CA ALA A 77 13.72 -15.49 -10.54
C ALA A 77 14.88 -15.82 -11.47
N ALA A 78 14.77 -15.46 -12.75
CA ALA A 78 15.83 -15.69 -13.72
C ALA A 78 17.11 -14.97 -13.28
N ALA A 79 18.12 -15.73 -12.89
CA ALA A 79 19.40 -15.16 -12.50
C ALA A 79 20.05 -14.49 -13.71
N GLU A 80 20.39 -13.22 -13.57
CA GLU A 80 21.22 -12.53 -14.54
C GLU A 80 22.63 -13.10 -14.48
N THR A 81 23.12 -13.57 -15.61
CA THR A 81 24.48 -14.08 -15.75
C THR A 81 25.25 -13.21 -16.73
N ILE A 82 26.54 -12.97 -16.44
CA ILE A 82 27.42 -12.24 -17.35
C ILE A 82 28.08 -13.24 -18.32
N ASN A 83 27.67 -13.19 -19.58
CA ASN A 83 28.28 -14.02 -20.63
C ASN A 83 29.46 -13.27 -21.27
N ALA A 84 30.65 -13.57 -20.82
CA ALA A 84 31.88 -12.97 -21.34
C ALA A 84 32.21 -13.37 -22.80
N ASN A 85 31.65 -14.46 -23.29
CA ASN A 85 31.92 -14.95 -24.65
C ASN A 85 30.96 -14.35 -25.69
N ARG A 86 29.89 -13.71 -25.26
CA ARG A 86 28.93 -13.08 -26.17
C ARG A 86 29.48 -11.74 -26.66
N VAL A 87 29.35 -11.51 -27.97
CA VAL A 87 29.71 -10.24 -28.59
C VAL A 87 28.60 -9.21 -28.31
N VAL A 88 28.98 -8.05 -27.87
CA VAL A 88 28.10 -6.91 -27.58
C VAL A 88 27.43 -6.42 -28.85
N GLY A 89 26.12 -6.31 -28.83
CA GLY A 89 25.24 -5.75 -29.84
C GLY A 89 24.46 -4.54 -29.37
N GLU A 90 23.79 -3.89 -30.31
CA GLU A 90 22.84 -2.82 -30.00
C GLU A 90 21.65 -3.36 -29.20
N GLY A 91 21.25 -2.68 -28.13
CA GLY A 91 20.17 -3.09 -27.23
C GLY A 91 20.60 -4.06 -26.14
N ASP A 92 21.83 -4.56 -26.14
CA ASP A 92 22.32 -5.44 -25.08
C ASP A 92 22.55 -4.68 -23.78
N LEU A 93 22.12 -5.29 -22.66
CA LEU A 93 22.58 -4.88 -21.33
C LEU A 93 23.95 -5.51 -21.10
N ILE A 94 24.95 -4.69 -20.80
CA ILE A 94 26.33 -5.13 -20.55
C ILE A 94 26.79 -4.74 -19.16
N SER A 95 27.66 -5.55 -18.57
CA SER A 95 28.45 -5.19 -17.39
C SER A 95 29.84 -4.79 -17.82
N LEU A 96 30.34 -3.68 -17.28
CA LEU A 96 31.66 -3.15 -17.58
C LEU A 96 32.31 -2.51 -16.35
N ASP A 97 33.64 -2.39 -16.39
CA ASP A 97 34.41 -1.57 -15.46
C ASP A 97 34.93 -0.36 -16.22
N TYR A 98 34.89 0.84 -15.62
CA TYR A 98 35.43 2.01 -16.30
C TYR A 98 36.17 2.95 -15.37
N GLN A 99 37.06 3.76 -15.94
CA GLN A 99 37.77 4.85 -15.29
C GLN A 99 37.98 6.00 -16.27
N LEU A 100 37.70 7.21 -15.80
CA LEU A 100 38.04 8.43 -16.53
C LEU A 100 39.52 8.79 -16.35
N ARG A 101 40.15 9.34 -17.37
CA ARG A 101 41.56 9.78 -17.34
C ARG A 101 41.75 11.10 -18.07
N GLU A 102 42.46 12.02 -17.43
CA GLU A 102 42.97 13.26 -18.08
C GLU A 102 44.45 13.05 -18.41
N GLY A 103 44.76 12.73 -19.65
CA GLY A 103 46.06 12.21 -20.05
C GLY A 103 46.39 10.90 -19.36
N ASP A 104 47.54 10.86 -18.64
CA ASP A 104 47.97 9.66 -17.90
C ASP A 104 47.41 9.63 -16.45
N GLN A 105 46.73 10.69 -16.01
CA GLN A 105 46.23 10.75 -14.64
C GLN A 105 44.78 10.23 -14.52
N PRO A 106 44.51 9.36 -13.55
CA PRO A 106 43.14 8.92 -13.30
C PRO A 106 42.30 10.07 -12.72
N VAL A 107 41.02 10.11 -13.11
CA VAL A 107 40.00 11.01 -12.59
C VAL A 107 38.97 10.14 -11.85
N GLY A 108 38.93 10.30 -10.53
CA GLY A 108 38.10 9.46 -9.69
C GLY A 108 38.58 8.02 -9.51
N GLU A 109 37.78 7.22 -8.90
CA GLU A 109 38.05 5.78 -8.70
C GLU A 109 37.60 4.97 -9.93
N VAL A 110 37.96 3.69 -9.94
CA VAL A 110 37.45 2.74 -10.96
C VAL A 110 36.04 2.33 -10.55
N GLU A 111 35.09 2.58 -11.43
CA GLU A 111 33.75 2.06 -11.27
C GLU A 111 33.71 0.61 -11.80
N THR A 112 33.29 -0.33 -10.95
CA THR A 112 33.26 -1.75 -11.28
C THR A 112 31.86 -2.28 -11.35
N ASN A 113 31.64 -3.28 -12.24
CA ASN A 113 30.34 -3.89 -12.46
C ASN A 113 29.24 -2.87 -12.79
N TYR A 114 29.54 -1.86 -13.54
CA TYR A 114 28.59 -0.88 -14.00
C TYR A 114 27.76 -1.45 -15.16
N TYR A 115 26.45 -1.23 -15.13
CA TYR A 115 25.52 -1.77 -16.11
C TYR A 115 25.11 -0.70 -17.10
N VAL A 116 25.20 -1.00 -18.39
CA VAL A 116 24.83 -0.09 -19.49
C VAL A 116 24.02 -0.84 -20.53
N THR A 117 22.90 -0.27 -20.95
CA THR A 117 22.19 -0.74 -22.15
C THR A 117 22.72 -0.02 -23.37
N VAL A 118 23.33 -0.74 -24.29
CA VAL A 118 23.94 -0.19 -25.50
C VAL A 118 22.88 0.42 -26.41
N GLY A 119 23.04 1.69 -26.77
CA GLY A 119 22.06 2.46 -27.56
C GLY A 119 21.04 3.21 -26.71
N SER A 120 21.14 3.16 -25.38
CA SER A 120 20.23 3.93 -24.48
C SER A 120 20.50 5.44 -24.46
N GLY A 121 21.73 5.85 -24.76
CA GLY A 121 22.20 7.24 -24.66
C GLY A 121 22.33 7.76 -23.22
N VAL A 122 22.36 6.85 -22.23
CA VAL A 122 22.45 7.19 -20.80
C VAL A 122 23.90 7.25 -20.31
N PHE A 123 24.80 6.53 -20.98
CA PHE A 123 26.21 6.52 -20.67
C PHE A 123 26.92 7.74 -21.30
N PHE A 124 28.23 7.72 -21.42
CA PHE A 124 28.95 8.82 -22.06
C PHE A 124 28.70 8.87 -23.58
N ASP A 125 28.54 10.07 -24.12
CA ASP A 125 28.22 10.26 -25.54
C ASP A 125 29.24 9.58 -26.47
N GLY A 126 28.76 8.75 -27.39
CA GLY A 126 29.57 7.94 -28.31
C GLY A 126 30.29 6.77 -27.67
N ALA A 127 30.16 6.56 -26.35
CA ALA A 127 30.84 5.45 -25.70
C ALA A 127 30.13 4.11 -25.92
N GLU A 128 28.80 4.11 -25.93
CA GLU A 128 27.99 2.90 -26.09
C GLU A 128 28.26 2.24 -27.46
N GLU A 129 28.29 3.03 -28.54
CA GLU A 129 28.58 2.56 -29.90
C GLU A 129 29.98 1.97 -30.05
N ALA A 130 30.97 2.54 -29.32
CA ALA A 130 32.35 2.05 -29.34
C ALA A 130 32.53 0.70 -28.65
N LEU A 131 31.50 0.24 -27.89
CA LEU A 131 31.50 -1.06 -27.23
C LEU A 131 30.88 -2.16 -28.09
N ILE A 132 30.12 -1.81 -29.14
CA ILE A 132 29.57 -2.79 -30.08
C ILE A 132 30.70 -3.60 -30.73
N GLY A 133 30.53 -4.93 -30.80
CA GLY A 133 31.49 -5.86 -31.36
C GLY A 133 32.58 -6.32 -30.40
N LYS A 134 32.59 -5.84 -29.14
CA LYS A 134 33.50 -6.30 -28.08
C LYS A 134 32.93 -7.48 -27.31
N SER A 135 33.79 -8.17 -26.59
CA SER A 135 33.42 -9.29 -25.72
C SER A 135 34.04 -9.09 -24.33
N GLY A 136 33.66 -9.95 -23.38
CA GLY A 136 34.24 -9.91 -22.04
C GLY A 136 35.78 -10.04 -22.03
N GLY A 137 36.41 -9.18 -21.27
CA GLY A 137 37.84 -9.01 -21.20
C GLY A 137 38.43 -8.01 -22.21
N ASP A 138 37.65 -7.57 -23.22
CA ASP A 138 38.10 -6.53 -24.14
C ASP A 138 38.15 -5.17 -23.46
N THR A 139 39.15 -4.39 -23.83
CA THR A 139 39.32 -3.01 -23.34
C THR A 139 39.11 -2.01 -24.47
N ALA A 140 38.65 -0.81 -24.09
CA ALA A 140 38.57 0.33 -25.00
C ALA A 140 39.06 1.59 -24.30
N GLU A 141 39.67 2.47 -25.06
CA GLU A 141 39.97 3.84 -24.67
C GLU A 141 39.17 4.75 -25.58
N ILE A 142 38.16 5.41 -25.00
CA ILE A 142 37.16 6.18 -25.75
C ILE A 142 37.27 7.62 -25.35
N PRO A 143 37.59 8.56 -26.28
CA PRO A 143 37.57 9.97 -25.98
C PRO A 143 36.12 10.43 -25.79
N VAL A 144 35.83 11.03 -24.63
CA VAL A 144 34.50 11.55 -24.27
C VAL A 144 34.65 13.01 -23.81
N THR A 145 33.61 13.80 -23.99
CA THR A 145 33.54 15.18 -23.44
C THR A 145 32.56 15.18 -22.30
N LEU A 146 33.04 15.52 -21.10
CA LEU A 146 32.17 15.61 -19.92
C LEU A 146 31.29 16.84 -20.00
N PRO A 147 30.03 16.76 -19.51
CA PRO A 147 29.15 17.90 -19.50
C PRO A 147 29.64 18.99 -18.53
N GLU A 148 29.23 20.24 -18.75
CA GLU A 148 29.66 21.40 -17.91
C GLU A 148 29.17 21.28 -16.46
N ASN A 149 28.11 20.50 -16.20
CA ASN A 149 27.56 20.24 -14.89
C ASN A 149 28.06 18.93 -14.27
N TYR A 150 29.19 18.38 -14.77
CA TYR A 150 29.76 17.17 -14.21
C TYR A 150 30.12 17.36 -12.73
N PRO A 151 29.87 16.40 -11.83
CA PRO A 151 30.06 16.56 -10.38
C PRO A 151 31.46 16.99 -9.97
N ASP A 152 32.51 16.50 -10.66
CA ASP A 152 33.88 16.96 -10.45
C ASP A 152 34.17 18.19 -11.32
N ALA A 153 34.12 19.34 -10.69
CA ALA A 153 34.38 20.64 -11.35
C ALA A 153 35.79 20.74 -11.97
N SER A 154 36.75 19.91 -11.56
CA SER A 154 38.12 19.94 -12.11
C SER A 154 38.19 19.42 -13.54
N VAL A 155 37.22 18.59 -13.95
CA VAL A 155 37.14 17.98 -15.28
C VAL A 155 35.83 18.29 -16.03
N ALA A 156 34.92 19.02 -15.43
CA ALA A 156 33.67 19.45 -16.05
C ALA A 156 33.95 20.22 -17.35
N GLY A 157 33.22 19.89 -18.42
CA GLY A 157 33.39 20.49 -19.76
C GLY A 157 34.65 20.08 -20.51
N LYS A 158 35.51 19.21 -19.94
CA LYS A 158 36.76 18.80 -20.58
C LYS A 158 36.58 17.50 -21.39
N SER A 159 37.46 17.35 -22.40
CA SER A 159 37.65 16.07 -23.08
C SER A 159 38.60 15.20 -22.26
N VAL A 160 38.14 14.01 -21.91
CA VAL A 160 38.86 13.00 -21.13
C VAL A 160 38.83 11.66 -21.89
N VAL A 161 39.66 10.73 -21.47
CA VAL A 161 39.61 9.36 -22.00
C VAL A 161 38.86 8.46 -21.02
N LEU A 162 37.80 7.83 -21.49
CA LEU A 162 37.08 6.78 -20.79
C LEU A 162 37.77 5.44 -21.10
N LYS A 163 38.45 4.88 -20.10
CA LYS A 163 39.00 3.52 -20.20
C LYS A 163 37.97 2.55 -19.70
N VAL A 164 37.52 1.65 -20.58
CA VAL A 164 36.50 0.63 -20.29
C VAL A 164 37.09 -0.76 -20.40
N THR A 165 36.68 -1.63 -19.52
CA THR A 165 36.84 -3.10 -19.66
C THR A 165 35.44 -3.71 -19.67
N VAL A 166 35.07 -4.40 -20.73
CA VAL A 166 33.80 -5.13 -20.83
C VAL A 166 33.88 -6.38 -19.97
N ASN A 167 32.97 -6.60 -19.04
CA ASN A 167 32.85 -7.84 -18.27
C ASN A 167 32.07 -8.91 -19.05
N GLY A 168 31.06 -8.50 -19.81
CA GLY A 168 30.27 -9.34 -20.71
C GLY A 168 28.87 -8.81 -20.91
N VAL A 169 28.10 -9.51 -21.73
CA VAL A 169 26.69 -9.26 -21.95
C VAL A 169 25.90 -9.92 -20.83
N VAL A 170 24.96 -9.16 -20.25
CA VAL A 170 24.04 -9.69 -19.25
C VAL A 170 22.97 -10.49 -19.96
N GLU A 171 22.87 -11.74 -19.61
CA GLU A 171 21.84 -12.65 -20.12
C GLU A 171 20.96 -13.06 -18.94
N SER A 172 19.66 -12.88 -19.11
CA SER A 172 18.71 -13.45 -18.18
C SER A 172 18.69 -14.96 -18.38
N GLY A 173 19.07 -15.72 -17.36
CA GLY A 173 18.89 -17.16 -17.36
C GLY A 173 17.39 -17.48 -17.48
N GLN A 174 17.06 -18.63 -18.04
CA GLN A 174 15.71 -19.16 -17.87
C GLN A 174 15.70 -19.99 -16.59
N ALA A 175 14.96 -19.53 -15.59
CA ALA A 175 14.66 -20.40 -14.46
C ALA A 175 13.69 -21.48 -14.96
N GLU A 176 14.05 -22.74 -14.76
CA GLU A 176 13.14 -23.85 -15.07
C GLU A 176 12.36 -24.24 -13.82
N LEU A 177 11.06 -24.46 -14.00
CA LEU A 177 10.20 -24.92 -12.94
C LEU A 177 10.43 -26.41 -12.71
N THR A 178 11.28 -26.71 -11.74
CA THR A 178 11.59 -28.08 -11.31
C THR A 178 11.14 -28.31 -9.87
N ASP A 179 10.98 -29.57 -9.48
CA ASP A 179 10.65 -29.90 -8.08
C ASP A 179 11.72 -29.39 -7.10
N GLU A 180 13.01 -29.40 -7.53
CA GLU A 180 14.10 -28.85 -6.72
C GLU A 180 13.98 -27.34 -6.55
N TYR A 181 13.59 -26.62 -7.62
CA TYR A 181 13.36 -25.17 -7.53
C TYR A 181 12.18 -24.86 -6.59
N VAL A 182 11.06 -25.55 -6.76
CA VAL A 182 9.87 -25.40 -5.91
C VAL A 182 10.20 -25.66 -4.44
N ALA A 183 10.91 -26.74 -4.13
CA ALA A 183 11.34 -27.06 -2.76
C ALA A 183 12.33 -26.01 -2.16
N SER A 184 12.97 -25.20 -3.00
CA SER A 184 13.86 -24.12 -2.53
C SER A 184 13.11 -22.82 -2.15
N ILE A 185 11.88 -22.64 -2.64
CA ILE A 185 11.10 -21.39 -2.48
C ILE A 185 9.80 -21.58 -1.71
N SER A 186 9.41 -22.82 -1.41
CA SER A 186 8.17 -23.17 -0.71
C SER A 186 8.33 -24.43 0.13
N ASP A 187 7.31 -24.79 0.89
CA ASP A 187 7.23 -26.06 1.62
C ASP A 187 6.73 -27.22 0.76
N CYS A 188 6.43 -26.99 -0.53
CA CYS A 188 5.99 -28.03 -1.46
C CYS A 188 7.17 -28.88 -1.95
N ALA A 189 6.94 -30.18 -2.10
CA ALA A 189 7.95 -31.10 -2.59
C ALA A 189 7.95 -31.22 -4.14
N THR A 190 6.84 -30.86 -4.78
CA THR A 190 6.66 -31.02 -6.24
C THR A 190 6.01 -29.80 -6.87
N VAL A 191 6.22 -29.63 -8.17
CA VAL A 191 5.58 -28.59 -8.99
C VAL A 191 4.05 -28.68 -8.93
N GLU A 192 3.50 -29.89 -8.89
CA GLU A 192 2.05 -30.10 -8.85
C GLU A 192 1.44 -29.67 -7.50
N GLU A 193 2.15 -29.95 -6.40
CA GLU A 193 1.75 -29.46 -5.07
C GLU A 193 1.77 -27.94 -5.00
N TYR A 194 2.83 -27.33 -5.54
CA TYR A 194 2.97 -25.88 -5.59
C TYR A 194 1.89 -25.19 -6.44
N LYS A 195 1.57 -25.77 -7.61
CA LYS A 195 0.46 -25.27 -8.45
C LYS A 195 -0.86 -25.26 -7.71
N LYS A 196 -1.11 -26.33 -6.97
CA LYS A 196 -2.35 -26.43 -6.18
C LYS A 196 -2.38 -25.39 -5.06
N GLU A 197 -1.29 -25.28 -4.31
CA GLU A 197 -1.17 -24.28 -3.24
C GLU A 197 -1.32 -22.86 -3.78
N LEU A 198 -0.65 -22.53 -4.87
CA LEU A 198 -0.76 -21.23 -5.52
C LEU A 198 -2.20 -20.93 -5.98
N LYS A 199 -2.87 -21.93 -6.56
CA LYS A 199 -4.28 -21.80 -6.95
C LYS A 199 -5.18 -21.55 -5.75
N ASP A 200 -4.98 -22.30 -4.67
CA ASP A 200 -5.75 -22.15 -3.44
C ASP A 200 -5.54 -20.74 -2.84
N GLN A 201 -4.29 -20.24 -2.77
CA GLN A 201 -3.97 -18.88 -2.31
C GLN A 201 -4.58 -17.78 -3.19
N MET A 202 -4.51 -17.95 -4.51
CA MET A 202 -5.14 -17.00 -5.45
C MET A 202 -6.67 -17.02 -5.31
N GLN A 203 -7.28 -18.20 -5.10
CA GLN A 203 -8.71 -18.33 -4.89
C GLN A 203 -9.16 -17.69 -3.56
N GLU A 204 -8.39 -17.84 -2.49
CA GLU A 204 -8.63 -17.15 -1.22
C GLU A 204 -8.63 -15.63 -1.41
N THR A 205 -7.69 -15.11 -2.23
CA THR A 205 -7.66 -13.69 -2.58
C THR A 205 -8.94 -13.26 -3.32
N VAL A 206 -9.42 -14.06 -4.26
CA VAL A 206 -10.68 -13.81 -4.99
C VAL A 206 -11.89 -13.81 -4.03
N GLU A 207 -11.95 -14.77 -3.12
CA GLU A 207 -13.03 -14.84 -2.13
C GLU A 207 -13.00 -13.63 -1.17
N TYR A 208 -11.80 -13.21 -0.76
CA TYR A 208 -11.64 -11.98 0.02
C TYR A 208 -12.14 -10.75 -0.76
N GLN A 209 -11.77 -10.61 -2.04
CA GLN A 209 -12.24 -9.50 -2.88
C GLN A 209 -13.77 -9.51 -3.05
N ARG A 210 -14.38 -10.69 -3.26
CA ARG A 210 -15.84 -10.86 -3.32
C ARG A 210 -16.51 -10.46 -2.00
N HIS A 211 -15.93 -10.87 -0.88
CA HIS A 211 -16.43 -10.52 0.44
C HIS A 211 -16.36 -8.99 0.66
N MET A 212 -15.25 -8.36 0.29
CA MET A 212 -15.11 -6.90 0.37
C MET A 212 -16.10 -6.16 -0.55
N ALA A 213 -16.31 -6.64 -1.78
CA ALA A 213 -17.30 -6.07 -2.68
C ALA A 213 -18.74 -6.18 -2.11
N LYS A 214 -19.06 -7.29 -1.45
CA LYS A 214 -20.33 -7.44 -0.75
C LYS A 214 -20.46 -6.49 0.43
N LYS A 215 -19.43 -6.36 1.26
CA LYS A 215 -19.38 -5.38 2.37
C LYS A 215 -19.67 -3.97 1.85
N GLU A 216 -18.93 -3.55 0.82
CA GLU A 216 -19.12 -2.24 0.22
C GLU A 216 -20.54 -2.03 -0.30
N ALA A 217 -21.07 -3.00 -1.06
CA ALA A 217 -22.40 -2.89 -1.65
C ALA A 217 -23.52 -2.79 -0.59
N VAL A 218 -23.44 -3.58 0.49
CA VAL A 218 -24.45 -3.54 1.57
C VAL A 218 -24.37 -2.25 2.37
N TRP A 219 -23.15 -1.75 2.66
CA TRP A 219 -22.96 -0.50 3.38
C TRP A 219 -23.41 0.70 2.55
N ASN A 220 -23.06 0.78 1.26
CA ASN A 220 -23.51 1.83 0.36
C ASN A 220 -25.04 1.89 0.33
N LYS A 221 -25.70 0.76 0.17
CA LYS A 221 -27.16 0.69 0.16
C LYS A 221 -27.78 1.09 1.49
N LEU A 222 -27.19 0.65 2.60
CA LEU A 222 -27.69 0.99 3.94
C LEU A 222 -27.52 2.49 4.23
N LEU A 223 -26.38 3.06 3.88
CA LEU A 223 -26.12 4.49 3.99
C LEU A 223 -27.09 5.33 3.15
N GLU A 224 -27.38 4.91 1.91
CA GLU A 224 -28.33 5.60 1.04
C GLU A 224 -29.77 5.58 1.60
N GLN A 225 -30.25 4.44 2.11
CA GLN A 225 -31.62 4.29 2.60
C GLN A 225 -31.83 4.89 4.00
N THR A 226 -30.77 5.01 4.81
CA THR A 226 -30.87 5.49 6.20
C THR A 226 -31.21 6.97 6.26
N LYS A 227 -32.22 7.29 7.05
CA LYS A 227 -32.61 8.67 7.36
C LYS A 227 -32.20 9.03 8.78
N ILE A 228 -31.57 10.18 8.91
CA ILE A 228 -31.16 10.74 10.21
C ILE A 228 -31.84 12.09 10.36
N GLU A 229 -32.53 12.29 11.49
CA GLU A 229 -33.17 13.53 11.84
C GLU A 229 -32.63 14.03 13.19
N GLY A 230 -32.34 15.32 13.26
CA GLY A 230 -31.90 15.96 14.49
C GLY A 230 -30.42 15.85 14.80
N LEU A 231 -29.57 15.50 13.80
CA LEU A 231 -28.12 15.49 13.99
C LEU A 231 -27.62 16.92 14.30
N PRO A 232 -26.98 17.15 15.47
CA PRO A 232 -26.45 18.46 15.81
C PRO A 232 -25.26 18.82 14.91
N GLU A 233 -25.26 20.05 14.37
CA GLU A 233 -24.12 20.52 13.55
C GLU A 233 -22.81 20.52 14.36
N ALA A 234 -22.88 20.84 15.65
CA ALA A 234 -21.75 20.81 16.57
C ALA A 234 -21.10 19.41 16.67
N ALA A 235 -21.85 18.31 16.50
CA ALA A 235 -21.26 16.96 16.47
C ALA A 235 -20.38 16.76 15.24
N VAL A 236 -20.83 17.24 14.09
CA VAL A 236 -20.04 17.19 12.85
C VAL A 236 -18.79 18.07 12.97
N GLU A 237 -18.94 19.29 13.50
CA GLU A 237 -17.80 20.20 13.72
C GLU A 237 -16.75 19.59 14.64
N LYS A 238 -17.17 18.97 15.76
CA LYS A 238 -16.25 18.29 16.68
C LYS A 238 -15.49 17.15 16.00
N LYS A 239 -16.15 16.35 15.18
CA LYS A 239 -15.50 15.26 14.45
C LYS A 239 -14.52 15.80 13.40
N VAL A 240 -14.87 16.89 12.70
CA VAL A 240 -13.95 17.60 11.78
C VAL A 240 -12.71 18.10 12.52
N GLU A 241 -12.89 18.71 13.70
CA GLU A 241 -11.77 19.19 14.53
C GLU A 241 -10.83 18.03 14.93
N GLN A 242 -11.36 16.86 15.25
CA GLN A 242 -10.55 15.66 15.57
C GLN A 242 -9.70 15.24 14.38
N TYR A 243 -10.26 15.14 13.18
CA TYR A 243 -9.51 14.79 11.98
C TYR A 243 -8.46 15.84 11.63
N GLN A 244 -8.82 17.12 11.69
CA GLN A 244 -7.87 18.19 11.44
C GLN A 244 -6.72 18.22 12.46
N ALA A 245 -7.01 17.90 13.72
CA ALA A 245 -5.97 17.81 14.75
C ALA A 245 -4.96 16.69 14.43
N TYR A 246 -5.45 15.53 13.98
CA TYR A 246 -4.61 14.41 13.56
C TYR A 246 -3.72 14.78 12.37
N ASP A 247 -4.30 15.34 11.30
CA ASP A 247 -3.55 15.74 10.12
C ASP A 247 -2.55 16.88 10.42
N LYS A 248 -2.91 17.77 11.36
CA LYS A 248 -2.01 18.80 11.84
C LYS A 248 -0.83 18.24 12.61
N GLU A 249 -1.04 17.21 13.43
CA GLU A 249 0.07 16.53 14.11
C GLU A 249 1.04 15.90 13.08
N GLY A 250 0.52 15.26 12.03
CA GLY A 250 1.32 14.77 10.91
C GLY A 250 2.12 15.89 10.22
N ALA A 251 1.48 17.04 9.97
CA ALA A 251 2.13 18.20 9.38
C ALA A 251 3.25 18.77 10.29
N ASP A 252 3.00 18.85 11.60
CA ASP A 252 3.99 19.31 12.57
C ASP A 252 5.21 18.39 12.66
N LEU A 253 5.02 17.06 12.57
CA LEU A 253 6.12 16.08 12.49
C LEU A 253 7.01 16.30 11.27
N GLU A 254 6.42 16.65 10.14
CA GLU A 254 7.13 16.98 8.88
C GLU A 254 7.63 18.43 8.82
N SER A 255 7.39 19.24 9.87
CA SER A 255 7.71 20.67 9.91
C SER A 255 7.06 21.48 8.77
N MET A 256 5.85 21.11 8.40
CA MET A 256 5.03 21.74 7.35
C MET A 256 3.85 22.49 7.92
N SER A 257 3.28 23.42 7.13
CA SER A 257 1.92 23.90 7.40
C SER A 257 0.89 22.84 7.00
N LEU A 258 -0.31 22.87 7.62
CA LEU A 258 -1.40 21.96 7.22
C LEU A 258 -1.75 22.09 5.73
N GLU A 259 -1.69 23.31 5.16
CA GLU A 259 -1.94 23.55 3.74
C GLU A 259 -0.90 22.86 2.84
N ASP A 260 0.40 22.98 3.19
CA ASP A 260 1.48 22.33 2.46
C ASP A 260 1.42 20.80 2.60
N TYR A 261 1.07 20.30 3.79
CA TYR A 261 0.88 18.88 4.07
C TYR A 261 -0.27 18.31 3.25
N VAL A 262 -1.43 18.95 3.26
CA VAL A 262 -2.61 18.55 2.47
C VAL A 262 -2.27 18.53 0.97
N LYS A 263 -1.55 19.52 0.49
CA LYS A 263 -1.12 19.57 -0.91
C LYS A 263 -0.12 18.45 -1.26
N ALA A 264 0.83 18.18 -0.38
CA ALA A 264 1.88 17.18 -0.61
C ALA A 264 1.37 15.74 -0.56
N TYR A 265 0.49 15.43 0.40
CA TYR A 265 0.07 14.06 0.68
C TYR A 265 -1.31 13.68 0.10
N PHE A 266 -2.20 14.66 -0.07
CA PHE A 266 -3.55 14.43 -0.60
C PHE A 266 -3.77 15.00 -2.00
N ASP A 267 -2.78 15.76 -2.56
CA ASP A 267 -2.84 16.39 -3.90
C ASP A 267 -4.12 17.23 -4.09
N MET A 268 -4.52 17.99 -3.06
CA MET A 268 -5.72 18.83 -3.09
C MET A 268 -5.49 20.21 -2.48
N SER A 269 -6.44 21.14 -2.72
CA SER A 269 -6.44 22.45 -2.05
C SER A 269 -6.96 22.33 -0.63
N ILE A 270 -6.60 23.28 0.23
CA ILE A 270 -7.11 23.32 1.61
C ILE A 270 -8.65 23.47 1.65
N GLU A 271 -9.24 24.21 0.69
CA GLU A 271 -10.70 24.38 0.57
C GLU A 271 -11.40 23.06 0.22
N ASP A 272 -10.82 22.26 -0.71
CA ASP A 272 -11.35 20.94 -1.06
C ASP A 272 -11.19 19.97 0.09
N TYR A 273 -10.08 20.03 0.82
CA TYR A 273 -9.83 19.26 2.03
C TYR A 273 -10.88 19.55 3.13
N GLU A 274 -11.11 20.82 3.46
CA GLU A 274 -12.11 21.21 4.47
C GLU A 274 -13.52 20.69 4.11
N LYS A 275 -13.88 20.75 2.84
CA LYS A 275 -15.14 20.19 2.37
C LYS A 275 -15.16 18.68 2.49
N GLN A 276 -14.11 18.01 2.04
CA GLN A 276 -14.04 16.54 2.05
C GLN A 276 -14.05 15.99 3.47
N ILE A 277 -13.28 16.58 4.39
CA ILE A 277 -13.23 16.14 5.79
C ILE A 277 -14.57 16.31 6.50
N LYS A 278 -15.36 17.34 6.12
CA LYS A 278 -16.74 17.50 6.62
C LYS A 278 -17.66 16.41 6.11
N ASP A 279 -17.56 16.04 4.83
CA ASP A 279 -18.34 14.96 4.24
C ASP A 279 -17.99 13.61 4.90
N ILE A 280 -16.69 13.36 5.14
CA ILE A 280 -16.20 12.17 5.86
C ILE A 280 -16.74 12.14 7.29
N ALA A 281 -16.63 13.23 8.03
CA ALA A 281 -17.14 13.33 9.41
C ALA A 281 -18.65 13.05 9.51
N MET A 282 -19.42 13.52 8.54
CA MET A 282 -20.86 13.26 8.48
C MET A 282 -21.17 11.79 8.20
N GLU A 283 -20.41 11.16 7.29
CA GLU A 283 -20.58 9.76 6.93
C GLU A 283 -20.17 8.83 8.08
N ASP A 284 -19.12 9.18 8.78
CA ASP A 284 -18.63 8.46 9.96
C ASP A 284 -19.64 8.48 11.10
N ILE A 285 -20.13 9.67 11.49
CA ILE A 285 -21.20 9.80 12.50
C ILE A 285 -22.44 9.02 12.07
N LYS A 286 -22.79 9.05 10.78
CA LYS A 286 -23.94 8.30 10.27
C LYS A 286 -23.73 6.79 10.44
N THR A 287 -22.52 6.30 10.16
CA THR A 287 -22.12 4.89 10.31
C THR A 287 -22.19 4.48 11.79
N GLU A 288 -21.62 5.26 12.71
CA GLU A 288 -21.70 5.03 14.16
C GLU A 288 -23.15 4.91 14.64
N LEU A 289 -24.02 5.83 14.23
CA LEU A 289 -25.44 5.83 14.58
C LEU A 289 -26.20 4.62 14.01
N ILE A 290 -25.89 4.21 12.80
CA ILE A 290 -26.44 3.01 12.16
C ILE A 290 -26.02 1.75 12.95
N VAL A 291 -24.73 1.61 13.23
CA VAL A 291 -24.17 0.48 13.99
C VAL A 291 -24.85 0.39 15.35
N LYS A 292 -24.89 1.48 16.12
CA LYS A 292 -25.53 1.56 17.42
C LYS A 292 -27.02 1.17 17.34
N THR A 293 -27.73 1.68 16.33
CA THR A 293 -29.16 1.38 16.12
C THR A 293 -29.41 -0.08 15.81
N ILE A 294 -28.61 -0.68 14.93
CA ILE A 294 -28.74 -2.11 14.57
C ILE A 294 -28.30 -2.99 15.74
N ALA A 295 -27.17 -2.66 16.38
CA ALA A 295 -26.69 -3.42 17.54
C ALA A 295 -27.73 -3.48 18.67
N GLN A 296 -28.43 -2.37 18.94
CA GLN A 296 -29.54 -2.35 19.91
C GLN A 296 -30.71 -3.24 19.49
N LYS A 297 -31.11 -3.17 18.21
CA LYS A 297 -32.21 -4.00 17.67
C LYS A 297 -31.90 -5.50 17.68
N GLU A 298 -30.64 -5.86 17.50
CA GLU A 298 -30.17 -7.25 17.44
C GLU A 298 -29.72 -7.79 18.82
N GLY A 299 -29.58 -6.93 19.83
CA GLY A 299 -29.14 -7.32 21.16
C GLY A 299 -27.64 -7.41 21.32
N PHE A 300 -26.84 -6.86 20.41
CA PHE A 300 -25.36 -6.85 20.50
C PHE A 300 -24.83 -5.73 21.39
N ALA A 301 -25.62 -4.69 21.64
CA ALA A 301 -25.16 -3.45 22.28
C ALA A 301 -24.67 -3.64 23.73
N ASP A 302 -25.26 -4.62 24.44
CA ASP A 302 -24.94 -4.92 25.84
C ASP A 302 -23.93 -6.06 26.01
N ASP A 303 -23.44 -6.62 24.91
CA ASP A 303 -22.43 -7.68 24.95
C ASP A 303 -21.13 -7.13 25.57
N GLU A 304 -20.56 -7.90 26.49
CA GLU A 304 -19.19 -7.67 26.95
C GLU A 304 -18.23 -8.24 25.91
N ILE A 305 -17.05 -7.60 25.79
CA ILE A 305 -15.99 -8.13 24.92
C ILE A 305 -15.52 -9.48 25.48
N SER A 306 -15.65 -10.53 24.71
CA SER A 306 -15.23 -11.88 25.10
C SER A 306 -13.69 -12.00 25.08
N ASP A 307 -13.16 -12.99 25.82
CA ASP A 307 -11.72 -13.29 25.78
C ASP A 307 -11.25 -13.72 24.38
N GLU A 308 -12.12 -14.34 23.57
CA GLU A 308 -11.83 -14.72 22.19
C GLU A 308 -11.68 -13.49 21.28
N GLU A 309 -12.56 -12.49 21.42
CA GLU A 309 -12.47 -11.22 20.71
C GLU A 309 -11.19 -10.47 21.09
N PHE A 310 -10.88 -10.36 22.40
CA PHE A 310 -9.61 -9.77 22.83
C PHE A 310 -8.40 -10.50 22.23
N LEU A 311 -8.44 -11.84 22.15
CA LEU A 311 -7.34 -12.63 21.59
C LEU A 311 -7.17 -12.37 20.09
N SER A 312 -8.29 -12.32 19.34
CA SER A 312 -8.29 -12.06 17.90
C SER A 312 -7.71 -10.69 17.59
N TYR A 313 -8.23 -9.65 18.23
CA TYR A 313 -7.76 -8.29 18.01
C TYR A 313 -6.31 -8.08 18.47
N ALA A 314 -5.89 -8.70 19.58
CA ALA A 314 -4.50 -8.65 20.01
C ALA A 314 -3.55 -9.25 18.94
N ALA A 315 -3.91 -10.40 18.37
CA ALA A 315 -3.13 -11.05 17.32
C ALA A 315 -3.07 -10.20 16.04
N GLU A 316 -4.19 -9.60 15.62
CA GLU A 316 -4.26 -8.69 14.46
C GLU A 316 -3.37 -7.45 14.63
N GLN A 317 -3.24 -6.96 15.87
CA GLN A 317 -2.40 -5.81 16.20
C GLN A 317 -0.93 -6.19 16.52
N GLY A 318 -0.57 -7.46 16.38
CA GLY A 318 0.79 -7.95 16.60
C GLY A 318 1.21 -8.05 18.07
N TYR A 319 0.25 -8.13 18.99
CA TYR A 319 0.54 -8.36 20.40
C TYR A 319 0.71 -9.85 20.67
N ASP A 320 1.84 -10.23 21.21
CA ASP A 320 2.12 -11.61 21.68
C ASP A 320 1.39 -11.94 22.99
N ASP A 321 0.99 -10.92 23.77
CA ASP A 321 0.38 -11.06 25.09
C ASP A 321 -0.93 -10.26 25.20
N VAL A 322 -2.01 -10.99 25.27
CA VAL A 322 -3.38 -10.47 25.43
C VAL A 322 -3.56 -9.60 26.68
N GLU A 323 -2.88 -9.93 27.77
CA GLU A 323 -2.98 -9.14 29.01
C GLU A 323 -2.29 -7.78 28.89
N THR A 324 -1.28 -7.65 28.04
CA THR A 324 -0.68 -6.37 27.69
C THR A 324 -1.62 -5.58 26.79
N PHE A 325 -2.20 -6.21 25.76
CA PHE A 325 -3.20 -5.59 24.90
C PHE A 325 -4.39 -5.04 25.70
N LYS A 326 -4.99 -5.83 26.59
CA LYS A 326 -6.11 -5.40 27.46
C LYS A 326 -5.82 -4.17 28.31
N LYS A 327 -4.54 -3.90 28.63
CA LYS A 327 -4.14 -2.73 29.43
C LYS A 327 -3.89 -1.48 28.59
N GLU A 328 -3.55 -1.65 27.32
CA GLU A 328 -3.15 -0.59 26.41
C GLU A 328 -4.27 -0.16 25.49
N VAL A 329 -5.20 -1.08 25.14
CA VAL A 329 -6.33 -0.78 24.26
C VAL A 329 -7.38 0.06 24.95
N ASP A 330 -7.95 1.03 24.23
CA ASP A 330 -9.18 1.68 24.63
C ASP A 330 -10.34 0.68 24.45
N THR A 331 -10.95 0.29 25.57
CA THR A 331 -12.01 -0.74 25.58
C THR A 331 -13.29 -0.26 24.89
N GLU A 332 -13.59 1.04 24.93
CA GLU A 332 -14.80 1.60 24.27
C GLU A 332 -14.58 1.62 22.75
N GLU A 333 -13.42 2.06 22.27
CA GLU A 333 -13.08 2.03 20.84
C GLU A 333 -13.05 0.58 20.31
N LEU A 334 -12.48 -0.36 21.07
CA LEU A 334 -12.49 -1.79 20.71
C LEU A 334 -13.92 -2.31 20.62
N LYS A 335 -14.80 -1.94 21.56
CA LYS A 335 -16.21 -2.34 21.54
C LYS A 335 -16.93 -1.79 20.31
N GLU A 336 -16.69 -0.55 19.93
CA GLU A 336 -17.25 0.06 18.71
C GLU A 336 -16.79 -0.71 17.45
N SER A 337 -15.53 -1.08 17.37
CA SER A 337 -14.98 -1.88 16.27
C SER A 337 -15.63 -3.27 16.18
N ILE A 338 -15.79 -3.95 17.31
CA ILE A 338 -16.46 -5.25 17.38
C ILE A 338 -17.94 -5.14 16.98
N LEU A 339 -18.64 -4.10 17.41
CA LEU A 339 -20.02 -3.87 17.01
C LEU A 339 -20.16 -3.60 15.52
N LEU A 340 -19.24 -2.81 14.94
CA LEU A 340 -19.18 -2.56 13.50
C LEU A 340 -18.99 -3.85 12.74
N GLU A 341 -18.09 -4.73 13.19
CA GLU A 341 -17.85 -6.04 12.57
C GLU A 341 -19.08 -6.95 12.68
N LYS A 342 -19.66 -7.11 13.87
CA LYS A 342 -20.89 -7.93 14.08
C LYS A 342 -22.04 -7.46 13.20
N VAL A 343 -22.26 -6.14 13.12
CA VAL A 343 -23.30 -5.56 12.26
C VAL A 343 -22.97 -5.82 10.78
N THR A 344 -21.74 -5.61 10.38
CA THR A 344 -21.31 -5.84 8.99
C THR A 344 -21.51 -7.29 8.57
N GLU A 345 -21.10 -8.24 9.39
CA GLU A 345 -21.30 -9.68 9.10
C GLU A 345 -22.79 -10.05 9.05
N LEU A 346 -23.63 -9.49 9.92
CA LEU A 346 -25.07 -9.65 9.84
C LEU A 346 -25.64 -9.15 8.51
N LEU A 347 -25.20 -7.98 8.06
CA LEU A 347 -25.64 -7.36 6.80
C LEU A 347 -25.22 -8.22 5.60
N VAL A 348 -23.93 -8.60 5.54
CA VAL A 348 -23.34 -9.40 4.46
C VAL A 348 -23.96 -10.79 4.38
N SER A 349 -24.09 -11.47 5.54
CA SER A 349 -24.65 -12.84 5.58
C SER A 349 -26.14 -12.91 5.22
N SER A 350 -26.90 -11.83 5.51
CA SER A 350 -28.32 -11.76 5.19
C SER A 350 -28.63 -11.22 3.79
N ALA A 351 -27.67 -10.56 3.14
CA ALA A 351 -27.88 -9.90 1.85
C ALA A 351 -28.13 -10.91 0.71
N LYS A 352 -28.97 -10.51 -0.24
CA LYS A 352 -29.17 -11.19 -1.53
C LYS A 352 -28.30 -10.50 -2.56
N VAL A 353 -27.26 -11.18 -2.96
CA VAL A 353 -26.27 -10.65 -3.90
C VAL A 353 -26.56 -11.15 -5.31
N SER A 354 -26.59 -10.24 -6.27
CA SER A 354 -26.56 -10.52 -7.71
C SER A 354 -25.27 -10.05 -8.33
N GLU A 355 -24.73 -10.82 -9.26
CA GLU A 355 -23.52 -10.47 -9.98
C GLU A 355 -23.88 -9.88 -11.36
N VAL A 356 -23.21 -8.79 -11.71
CA VAL A 356 -23.36 -8.13 -13.02
C VAL A 356 -22.02 -8.15 -13.75
N GLU A 357 -22.06 -8.33 -15.06
CA GLU A 357 -20.87 -8.20 -15.90
C GLU A 357 -20.46 -6.71 -15.99
N ASN A 358 -19.16 -6.46 -16.14
CA ASN A 358 -18.59 -5.10 -16.14
C ASN A 358 -18.82 -4.40 -17.49
#